data_942b7a18d5306a875c11f7a8f82cb021
#
_entry.id   942b7a18d5306a875c11f7a8f82cb021
#
_cell.length_a   1.000
_cell.length_b   1.000
_cell.length_c   1.000
_cell.angle_alpha   90.00
_cell.angle_beta   90.00
_cell.angle_gamma   90.00
#
_symmetry.space_group_name_H-M   'P 1'
#
loop_
_entity.id
_entity.type
_entity.pdbx_description
1 polymer ?
#
loop_
_entity_poly.entity_id
_entity_poly.type
_entity_poly.pdbx_seq_one_letter_code
_entity_poly.pdbx_strand_id
1 'polypeptide(L)'
;MSHVAQIKVPATYVRGGTSKGVFFCLQELPPSAQVAGAARDALLMRVIGSPDPYGKQIDGMGGATSSTSKTVIISKSSQPDHDIDYLFGQVSIDKAFVDWSGNCGNLSAAVGPIAISKGLVDASRIPQNGILTLRIWQANIGKSIITHVPITNGEVQETGDFELDGVTFPAAEVKLEFIDPAADEDDGAGSSMFPTGNLVDDLEVPGIGTLKATMINAGIPTIFVNADAIGYTGTELQEAINSDPKALAMFESIRAHGALRMGLISHIDEAAKRQHTPKVAFVAPPAAYTTSSGKLLNAGDCELLVRAMSMGKLHHAMMGTAAVAIGTAAAIPGTLVNTAAGAKARNEVRFGHPSGTLCVGAEATQENGEWKVTKAIMSRSARVLMEGWVRVPGDSF
;
A
#
# COMPACT_ATOMS: atom_id res chain seq x y z
N MET A 1 -27.41 -25.67 -24.47
CA MET A 1 -26.11 -25.34 -23.82
C MET A 1 -26.28 -25.63 -22.34
N SER A 2 -25.40 -26.43 -21.73
CA SER A 2 -25.41 -26.66 -20.28
C SER A 2 -24.81 -25.44 -19.60
N HIS A 3 -25.51 -24.89 -18.61
CA HIS A 3 -24.95 -23.82 -17.79
C HIS A 3 -24.00 -24.41 -16.76
N VAL A 4 -22.82 -23.78 -16.57
CA VAL A 4 -21.84 -24.19 -15.57
C VAL A 4 -22.29 -23.73 -14.18
N ALA A 5 -22.22 -24.63 -13.20
CA ALA A 5 -22.56 -24.30 -11.82
C ALA A 5 -21.50 -23.37 -11.20
N GLN A 6 -21.95 -22.52 -10.29
CA GLN A 6 -21.04 -21.74 -9.45
C GLN A 6 -20.33 -22.64 -8.42
N ILE A 7 -19.05 -22.41 -8.21
CA ILE A 7 -18.30 -22.98 -7.11
C ILE A 7 -18.23 -22.02 -5.92
N LYS A 8 -17.97 -22.58 -4.76
CA LYS A 8 -17.78 -21.84 -3.50
C LYS A 8 -16.29 -21.84 -3.14
N VAL A 9 -15.71 -20.67 -3.00
CA VAL A 9 -14.31 -20.50 -2.57
C VAL A 9 -14.31 -19.85 -1.18
N PRO A 10 -13.72 -20.49 -0.15
CA PRO A 10 -13.62 -19.89 1.18
C PRO A 10 -12.89 -18.55 1.11
N ALA A 11 -13.45 -17.54 1.76
CA ALA A 11 -12.90 -16.19 1.73
C ALA A 11 -13.24 -15.41 3.00
N THR A 12 -12.39 -14.46 3.33
CA THR A 12 -12.62 -13.47 4.39
C THR A 12 -12.53 -12.07 3.80
N TYR A 13 -13.59 -11.28 3.94
CA TYR A 13 -13.61 -9.88 3.51
C TYR A 13 -13.19 -8.99 4.66
N VAL A 14 -12.12 -8.22 4.48
CA VAL A 14 -11.38 -7.58 5.57
C VAL A 14 -11.10 -6.13 5.24
N ARG A 15 -11.23 -5.25 6.23
CA ARG A 15 -10.59 -3.95 6.25
C ARG A 15 -9.25 -4.07 6.97
N GLY A 16 -8.18 -3.63 6.33
CA GLY A 16 -6.87 -3.39 6.92
C GLY A 16 -6.44 -1.96 6.66
N GLY A 17 -6.12 -1.21 7.71
CA GLY A 17 -5.89 0.22 7.60
C GLY A 17 -7.03 0.92 6.85
N THR A 18 -6.70 1.78 5.88
CA THR A 18 -7.67 2.49 5.02
C THR A 18 -7.97 1.74 3.71
N SER A 19 -7.74 0.44 3.66
CA SER A 19 -8.06 -0.41 2.51
C SER A 19 -8.95 -1.58 2.93
N LYS A 20 -9.64 -2.18 1.98
CA LYS A 20 -10.33 -3.46 2.15
C LYS A 20 -10.05 -4.39 0.98
N GLY A 21 -10.07 -5.69 1.26
CA GLY A 21 -9.79 -6.72 0.27
C GLY A 21 -10.33 -8.07 0.67
N VAL A 22 -10.29 -9.00 -0.26
CA VAL A 22 -10.69 -10.40 -0.06
C VAL A 22 -9.45 -11.23 0.22
N PHE A 23 -9.45 -11.92 1.36
CA PHE A 23 -8.37 -12.79 1.82
C PHE A 23 -8.72 -14.24 1.56
N PHE A 24 -7.73 -14.99 1.10
CA PHE A 24 -7.79 -16.43 0.84
C PHE A 24 -6.65 -17.16 1.54
N CYS A 25 -6.91 -18.34 2.08
CA CYS A 25 -5.84 -19.29 2.39
C CYS A 25 -5.45 -20.03 1.11
N LEU A 26 -4.15 -20.11 0.80
CA LEU A 26 -3.66 -20.71 -0.44
C LEU A 26 -4.21 -22.13 -0.65
N GLN A 27 -4.24 -22.93 0.42
CA GLN A 27 -4.67 -24.33 0.38
C GLN A 27 -6.19 -24.50 0.16
N GLU A 28 -6.97 -23.43 0.39
CA GLU A 28 -8.43 -23.45 0.20
C GLU A 28 -8.84 -22.96 -1.20
N LEU A 29 -7.90 -22.44 -1.98
CA LEU A 29 -8.14 -22.08 -3.38
C LEU A 29 -8.33 -23.35 -4.24
N PRO A 30 -9.11 -23.28 -5.35
CA PRO A 30 -9.15 -24.35 -6.35
C PRO A 30 -7.73 -24.70 -6.82
N PRO A 31 -7.44 -25.98 -7.11
CA PRO A 31 -6.08 -26.42 -7.44
C PRO A 31 -5.40 -25.64 -8.58
N SER A 32 -6.18 -25.26 -9.60
CA SER A 32 -5.68 -24.42 -10.71
C SER A 32 -5.24 -23.02 -10.28
N ALA A 33 -5.84 -22.46 -9.23
CA ALA A 33 -5.54 -21.14 -8.71
C ALA A 33 -4.49 -21.14 -7.56
N GLN A 34 -4.10 -22.32 -7.04
CA GLN A 34 -3.02 -22.41 -6.05
C GLN A 34 -1.66 -22.09 -6.65
N VAL A 35 -1.50 -22.27 -7.95
CA VAL A 35 -0.27 -21.96 -8.69
C VAL A 35 -0.40 -20.58 -9.35
N ALA A 36 0.70 -19.81 -9.34
CA ALA A 36 0.74 -18.53 -10.05
C ALA A 36 0.46 -18.70 -11.55
N GLY A 37 -0.34 -17.81 -12.12
CA GLY A 37 -0.67 -17.82 -13.54
C GLY A 37 -2.10 -17.39 -13.84
N ALA A 38 -2.50 -17.60 -15.10
CA ALA A 38 -3.76 -17.08 -15.65
C ALA A 38 -5.02 -17.55 -14.89
N ALA A 39 -5.05 -18.79 -14.38
CA ALA A 39 -6.18 -19.31 -13.64
C ALA A 39 -6.37 -18.58 -12.29
N ARG A 40 -5.27 -18.34 -11.57
CA ARG A 40 -5.31 -17.54 -10.34
C ARG A 40 -5.79 -16.12 -10.62
N ASP A 41 -5.23 -15.46 -11.62
CA ASP A 41 -5.58 -14.10 -11.98
C ASP A 41 -7.05 -13.98 -12.40
N ALA A 42 -7.54 -14.93 -13.20
CA ALA A 42 -8.93 -14.98 -13.63
C ALA A 42 -9.89 -15.15 -12.44
N LEU A 43 -9.58 -16.07 -11.51
CA LEU A 43 -10.36 -16.23 -10.28
C LEU A 43 -10.43 -14.92 -9.47
N LEU A 44 -9.28 -14.29 -9.21
CA LEU A 44 -9.21 -13.08 -8.39
C LEU A 44 -9.90 -11.90 -9.06
N MET A 45 -9.74 -11.72 -10.37
CA MET A 45 -10.48 -10.72 -11.14
C MET A 45 -11.99 -10.94 -11.03
N ARG A 46 -12.43 -12.18 -11.19
CA ARG A 46 -13.86 -12.50 -11.10
C ARG A 46 -14.45 -12.24 -9.71
N VAL A 47 -13.69 -12.55 -8.65
CA VAL A 47 -14.06 -12.24 -7.26
C VAL A 47 -14.23 -10.74 -7.04
N ILE A 48 -13.33 -9.93 -7.58
CA ILE A 48 -13.37 -8.47 -7.44
C ILE A 48 -14.44 -7.83 -8.35
N GLY A 49 -14.83 -8.51 -9.43
CA GLY A 49 -15.75 -7.98 -10.44
C GLY A 49 -15.01 -7.14 -11.49
N SER A 50 -13.88 -7.64 -11.97
CA SER A 50 -13.02 -6.97 -12.96
C SER A 50 -12.75 -7.90 -14.16
N PRO A 51 -12.47 -7.34 -15.36
CA PRO A 51 -12.56 -5.91 -15.68
C PRO A 51 -13.99 -5.41 -15.76
N ASP A 52 -14.26 -4.24 -15.22
CA ASP A 52 -15.59 -3.62 -15.28
C ASP A 52 -15.57 -2.33 -16.11
N PRO A 53 -16.16 -2.32 -17.32
CA PRO A 53 -16.19 -1.13 -18.16
C PRO A 53 -17.08 -0.01 -17.58
N TYR A 54 -17.94 -0.31 -16.61
CA TYR A 54 -18.78 0.68 -15.92
C TYR A 54 -18.06 1.33 -14.73
N GLY A 55 -16.90 0.78 -14.30
CA GLY A 55 -16.14 1.26 -13.18
C GLY A 55 -16.87 1.25 -11.84
N LYS A 56 -17.71 0.24 -11.60
CA LYS A 56 -18.52 0.07 -10.38
C LYS A 56 -18.26 -1.22 -9.63
N GLN A 57 -17.74 -2.25 -10.33
CA GLN A 57 -17.50 -3.60 -9.79
C GLN A 57 -18.73 -4.20 -9.10
N ILE A 58 -19.92 -3.96 -9.68
CA ILE A 58 -21.21 -4.40 -9.10
C ILE A 58 -21.31 -5.92 -9.00
N ASP A 59 -20.71 -6.64 -9.95
CA ASP A 59 -20.73 -8.10 -9.98
C ASP A 59 -19.50 -8.72 -9.30
N GLY A 60 -19.07 -8.14 -8.19
CA GLY A 60 -17.92 -8.59 -7.40
C GLY A 60 -17.81 -7.94 -6.03
N MET A 61 -16.75 -8.28 -5.33
CA MET A 61 -16.45 -7.79 -3.97
C MET A 61 -15.67 -6.45 -3.97
N GLY A 62 -15.28 -5.96 -5.13
CA GLY A 62 -14.59 -4.69 -5.27
C GLY A 62 -15.50 -3.49 -4.98
N GLY A 63 -14.90 -2.30 -4.90
CA GLY A 63 -15.61 -1.04 -4.66
C GLY A 63 -15.12 0.05 -5.60
N ALA A 64 -14.61 -0.31 -6.77
CA ALA A 64 -14.21 0.57 -7.86
C ALA A 64 -13.18 1.67 -7.48
N THR A 65 -12.37 1.41 -6.47
CA THR A 65 -11.22 2.25 -6.10
C THR A 65 -9.98 1.40 -5.87
N SER A 66 -8.80 2.00 -5.92
CA SER A 66 -7.55 1.30 -5.64
C SER A 66 -7.47 0.76 -4.20
N SER A 67 -8.19 1.38 -3.25
CA SER A 67 -8.25 0.94 -1.85
C SER A 67 -9.23 -0.22 -1.61
N THR A 68 -10.07 -0.56 -2.58
CA THR A 68 -11.14 -1.56 -2.45
C THR A 68 -11.09 -2.69 -3.49
N SER A 69 -10.15 -2.63 -4.46
CA SER A 69 -9.99 -3.63 -5.53
C SER A 69 -8.74 -4.48 -5.25
N LYS A 70 -8.75 -5.21 -4.14
CA LYS A 70 -7.59 -5.90 -3.60
C LYS A 70 -7.90 -7.32 -3.19
N THR A 71 -6.91 -8.19 -3.42
CA THR A 71 -6.93 -9.58 -2.96
C THR A 71 -5.64 -9.89 -2.20
N VAL A 72 -5.74 -10.84 -1.28
CA VAL A 72 -4.63 -11.32 -0.48
C VAL A 72 -4.68 -12.85 -0.43
N ILE A 73 -3.55 -13.50 -0.63
CA ILE A 73 -3.39 -14.92 -0.41
C ILE A 73 -2.38 -15.09 0.72
N ILE A 74 -2.75 -15.87 1.74
CA ILE A 74 -1.89 -16.21 2.87
C ILE A 74 -1.71 -17.72 2.98
N SER A 75 -0.56 -18.12 3.55
CA SER A 75 -0.25 -19.51 3.90
C SER A 75 0.73 -19.54 5.07
N LYS A 76 0.93 -20.72 5.69
CA LYS A 76 2.10 -20.91 6.55
C LYS A 76 3.34 -20.61 5.74
N SER A 77 4.33 -19.96 6.36
CA SER A 77 5.51 -19.55 5.65
C SER A 77 6.36 -20.74 5.20
N SER A 78 6.87 -20.64 3.99
CA SER A 78 7.91 -21.51 3.44
C SER A 78 9.33 -20.97 3.76
N GLN A 79 9.43 -19.75 4.26
CA GLN A 79 10.70 -19.10 4.58
C GLN A 79 11.13 -19.38 6.01
N PRO A 80 12.43 -19.62 6.25
CA PRO A 80 12.96 -19.74 7.61
C PRO A 80 12.60 -18.51 8.45
N ASP A 81 12.34 -18.74 9.74
CA ASP A 81 12.06 -17.68 10.71
C ASP A 81 10.87 -16.77 10.42
N HIS A 82 9.97 -17.19 9.52
CA HIS A 82 8.71 -16.51 9.25
C HIS A 82 7.52 -17.41 9.61
N ASP A 83 6.43 -16.78 10.02
CA ASP A 83 5.19 -17.47 10.38
C ASP A 83 4.26 -17.64 9.19
N ILE A 84 4.15 -16.58 8.36
CA ILE A 84 3.12 -16.44 7.33
C ILE A 84 3.74 -15.91 6.05
N ASP A 85 3.43 -16.55 4.92
CA ASP A 85 3.62 -15.96 3.60
C ASP A 85 2.40 -15.10 3.24
N TYR A 86 2.67 -13.90 2.77
CA TYR A 86 1.69 -12.90 2.37
C TYR A 86 1.92 -12.50 0.91
N LEU A 87 0.97 -12.82 0.05
CA LEU A 87 0.96 -12.45 -1.36
C LEU A 87 -0.18 -11.48 -1.64
N PHE A 88 0.13 -10.30 -2.15
CA PHE A 88 -0.82 -9.22 -2.42
C PHE A 88 -1.09 -9.08 -3.92
N GLY A 89 -2.37 -9.01 -4.32
CA GLY A 89 -2.80 -8.72 -5.68
C GLY A 89 -3.61 -7.42 -5.76
N GLN A 90 -3.10 -6.44 -6.50
CA GLN A 90 -3.87 -5.26 -6.85
C GLN A 90 -4.64 -5.53 -8.15
N VAL A 91 -5.95 -5.68 -8.05
CA VAL A 91 -6.80 -5.97 -9.22
C VAL A 91 -7.11 -4.66 -9.94
N SER A 92 -6.85 -4.60 -11.25
CA SER A 92 -7.25 -3.45 -12.07
C SER A 92 -8.78 -3.37 -12.16
N ILE A 93 -9.34 -2.17 -12.18
CA ILE A 93 -10.78 -1.96 -12.21
C ILE A 93 -11.34 -2.23 -13.61
N ASP A 94 -10.70 -1.67 -14.62
CA ASP A 94 -11.16 -1.59 -16.01
C ASP A 94 -10.37 -2.46 -17.00
N LYS A 95 -9.24 -3.03 -16.55
CA LYS A 95 -8.37 -3.88 -17.37
C LYS A 95 -8.27 -5.29 -16.81
N ALA A 96 -8.11 -6.26 -17.71
CA ALA A 96 -8.03 -7.67 -17.34
C ALA A 96 -6.62 -8.05 -16.87
N PHE A 97 -6.20 -7.59 -15.69
CA PHE A 97 -4.97 -8.04 -15.05
C PHE A 97 -4.96 -7.81 -13.54
N VAL A 98 -4.13 -8.58 -12.84
CA VAL A 98 -3.75 -8.40 -11.45
C VAL A 98 -2.29 -7.93 -11.41
N ASP A 99 -2.03 -6.80 -10.75
CA ASP A 99 -0.68 -6.28 -10.57
C ASP A 99 -0.07 -6.85 -9.29
N TRP A 100 0.97 -7.67 -9.46
CA TRP A 100 1.73 -8.34 -8.41
C TRP A 100 3.03 -7.61 -8.03
N SER A 101 3.31 -6.45 -8.65
CA SER A 101 4.61 -5.77 -8.53
C SER A 101 4.88 -5.08 -7.21
N GLY A 102 3.96 -5.12 -6.26
CA GLY A 102 4.12 -4.39 -5.01
C GLY A 102 3.36 -4.98 -3.84
N ASN A 103 3.41 -4.29 -2.72
CA ASN A 103 2.82 -4.65 -1.44
C ASN A 103 1.67 -3.70 -1.08
N CYS A 104 0.82 -4.11 -0.14
CA CYS A 104 -0.20 -3.26 0.48
C CYS A 104 0.01 -3.14 1.99
N GLY A 105 0.73 -2.11 2.43
CA GLY A 105 1.00 -1.88 3.86
C GLY A 105 -0.25 -1.66 4.72
N ASN A 106 -1.38 -1.25 4.14
CA ASN A 106 -2.65 -1.19 4.84
C ASN A 106 -3.21 -2.60 5.14
N LEU A 107 -3.26 -3.48 4.13
CA LEU A 107 -3.75 -4.84 4.32
C LEU A 107 -2.77 -5.72 5.11
N SER A 108 -1.48 -5.34 5.19
CA SER A 108 -0.51 -6.03 6.08
C SER A 108 -0.99 -6.08 7.53
N ALA A 109 -1.75 -5.06 7.99
CA ALA A 109 -2.32 -5.05 9.34
C ALA A 109 -3.35 -6.16 9.60
N ALA A 110 -3.94 -6.71 8.55
CA ALA A 110 -4.93 -7.78 8.66
C ALA A 110 -4.30 -9.18 8.54
N VAL A 111 -3.07 -9.29 8.03
CA VAL A 111 -2.44 -10.61 7.76
C VAL A 111 -2.27 -11.42 9.04
N GLY A 112 -1.69 -10.84 10.09
CA GLY A 112 -1.54 -11.50 11.39
C GLY A 112 -2.88 -11.91 12.02
N PRO A 113 -3.83 -10.98 12.18
CA PRO A 113 -5.18 -11.29 12.66
C PRO A 113 -5.87 -12.44 11.91
N ILE A 114 -5.87 -12.40 10.58
CA ILE A 114 -6.50 -13.45 9.76
C ILE A 114 -5.76 -14.77 9.87
N ALA A 115 -4.43 -14.77 9.89
CA ALA A 115 -3.63 -15.99 10.04
C ALA A 115 -3.90 -16.69 11.37
N ILE A 116 -4.08 -15.94 12.46
CA ILE A 116 -4.47 -16.48 13.78
C ILE A 116 -5.87 -17.09 13.68
N SER A 117 -6.86 -16.34 13.18
CA SER A 117 -8.26 -16.78 13.07
C SER A 117 -8.43 -18.01 12.16
N LYS A 118 -7.57 -18.16 11.14
CA LYS A 118 -7.56 -19.31 10.22
C LYS A 118 -6.71 -20.49 10.70
N GLY A 119 -6.14 -20.42 11.90
CA GLY A 119 -5.34 -21.52 12.47
C GLY A 119 -4.00 -21.75 11.73
N LEU A 120 -3.48 -20.75 11.03
CA LEU A 120 -2.16 -20.84 10.40
C LEU A 120 -1.02 -20.68 11.42
N VAL A 121 -1.32 -20.12 12.58
CA VAL A 121 -0.41 -19.96 13.72
C VAL A 121 -0.66 -21.08 14.72
N ASP A 122 0.43 -21.62 15.32
CA ASP A 122 0.29 -22.64 16.37
C ASP A 122 -0.46 -22.06 17.58
N ALA A 123 -1.55 -22.76 17.98
CA ALA A 123 -2.41 -22.34 19.08
C ALA A 123 -1.65 -22.19 20.42
N SER A 124 -0.58 -22.97 20.64
CA SER A 124 0.26 -22.89 21.84
C SER A 124 1.00 -21.55 21.97
N ARG A 125 1.17 -20.82 20.88
CA ARG A 125 1.81 -19.49 20.87
C ARG A 125 0.85 -18.35 21.19
N ILE A 126 -0.46 -18.59 21.11
CA ILE A 126 -1.47 -17.54 21.30
C ILE A 126 -1.66 -17.31 22.80
N PRO A 127 -1.30 -16.12 23.33
CA PRO A 127 -1.50 -15.82 24.74
C PRO A 127 -3.00 -15.66 25.07
N GLN A 128 -3.39 -15.85 26.32
CA GLN A 128 -4.75 -15.51 26.76
C GLN A 128 -5.03 -14.01 26.61
N ASN A 129 -4.07 -13.15 26.98
CA ASN A 129 -4.16 -11.70 26.83
C ASN A 129 -2.78 -11.15 26.55
N GLY A 130 -2.72 -10.04 25.79
CA GLY A 130 -1.48 -9.32 25.48
C GLY A 130 -1.23 -9.20 23.99
N ILE A 131 0.02 -9.22 23.59
CA ILE A 131 0.43 -9.03 22.19
C ILE A 131 1.07 -10.31 21.68
N LEU A 132 0.59 -10.80 20.55
CA LEU A 132 1.27 -11.84 19.77
C LEU A 132 2.07 -11.18 18.64
N THR A 133 3.36 -11.42 18.64
CA THR A 133 4.25 -10.95 17.57
C THR A 133 4.43 -12.05 16.52
N LEU A 134 4.17 -11.73 15.26
CA LEU A 134 4.35 -12.63 14.12
C LEU A 134 5.29 -12.00 13.08
N ARG A 135 6.01 -12.86 12.41
CA ARG A 135 6.90 -12.52 11.31
C ARG A 135 6.25 -12.92 9.98
N ILE A 136 5.99 -11.97 9.13
CA ILE A 136 5.32 -12.14 7.84
C ILE A 136 6.39 -12.01 6.74
N TRP A 137 6.44 -12.98 5.83
CA TRP A 137 7.16 -12.87 4.58
C TRP A 137 6.27 -12.25 3.52
N GLN A 138 6.60 -11.04 3.09
CA GLN A 138 5.89 -10.37 2.01
C GLN A 138 6.46 -10.84 0.66
N ALA A 139 5.77 -11.80 0.05
CA ALA A 139 6.28 -12.58 -1.07
C ALA A 139 6.44 -11.79 -2.39
N ASN A 140 5.72 -10.67 -2.55
CA ASN A 140 5.83 -9.85 -3.77
C ASN A 140 7.19 -9.17 -3.90
N ILE A 141 7.75 -8.71 -2.77
CA ILE A 141 8.96 -7.88 -2.73
C ILE A 141 10.09 -8.52 -1.91
N GLY A 142 9.91 -9.75 -1.42
CA GLY A 142 10.95 -10.47 -0.67
C GLY A 142 11.36 -9.80 0.64
N LYS A 143 10.44 -9.18 1.39
CA LYS A 143 10.74 -8.44 2.61
C LYS A 143 9.98 -8.94 3.83
N SER A 144 10.56 -8.74 5.01
CA SER A 144 9.94 -9.10 6.29
C SER A 144 9.06 -7.98 6.82
N ILE A 145 7.91 -8.35 7.38
CA ILE A 145 7.04 -7.45 8.15
C ILE A 145 6.82 -8.11 9.51
N ILE A 146 7.04 -7.36 10.59
CA ILE A 146 6.68 -7.79 11.93
C ILE A 146 5.33 -7.16 12.27
N THR A 147 4.37 -7.98 12.70
CA THR A 147 3.07 -7.51 13.15
C THR A 147 2.87 -7.84 14.62
N HIS A 148 2.37 -6.86 15.36
CA HIS A 148 2.05 -6.99 16.78
C HIS A 148 0.53 -7.00 16.93
N VAL A 149 -0.03 -8.19 17.11
CA VAL A 149 -1.48 -8.42 17.13
C VAL A 149 -1.98 -8.46 18.57
N PRO A 150 -2.92 -7.60 18.97
CA PRO A 150 -3.54 -7.66 20.29
C PRO A 150 -4.43 -8.88 20.39
N ILE A 151 -4.33 -9.56 21.54
CA ILE A 151 -5.08 -10.78 21.88
C ILE A 151 -5.85 -10.55 23.19
N THR A 152 -7.08 -10.97 23.20
CA THR A 152 -7.94 -10.95 24.39
C THR A 152 -8.70 -12.28 24.48
N ASN A 153 -8.62 -12.95 25.65
CA ASN A 153 -9.24 -14.25 25.89
C ASN A 153 -8.84 -15.35 24.88
N GLY A 154 -7.60 -15.29 24.39
CA GLY A 154 -7.08 -16.26 23.41
C GLY A 154 -7.53 -16.01 21.97
N GLU A 155 -8.21 -14.90 21.71
CA GLU A 155 -8.70 -14.50 20.39
C GLU A 155 -8.12 -13.15 19.95
N VAL A 156 -8.12 -12.89 18.65
CA VAL A 156 -7.71 -11.59 18.11
C VAL A 156 -8.65 -10.50 18.64
N GLN A 157 -8.07 -9.48 19.25
CA GLN A 157 -8.83 -8.31 19.65
C GLN A 157 -9.06 -7.38 18.46
N GLU A 158 -10.31 -7.21 18.03
CA GLU A 158 -10.67 -6.31 16.94
C GLU A 158 -11.15 -4.93 17.43
N THR A 159 -11.73 -4.89 18.63
CA THR A 159 -12.26 -3.67 19.26
C THR A 159 -11.22 -2.94 20.08
N GLY A 160 -11.28 -1.62 20.15
CA GLY A 160 -10.36 -0.77 20.91
C GLY A 160 -10.58 0.71 20.60
N ASP A 161 -9.74 1.56 21.19
CA ASP A 161 -9.87 3.02 21.12
C ASP A 161 -8.90 3.67 20.11
N PHE A 162 -8.17 2.87 19.33
CA PHE A 162 -7.24 3.41 18.35
C PHE A 162 -8.01 4.01 17.17
N GLU A 163 -7.88 5.32 17.02
CA GLU A 163 -8.43 6.09 15.90
C GLU A 163 -7.45 6.12 14.73
N LEU A 164 -7.97 5.90 13.53
CA LEU A 164 -7.22 5.96 12.29
C LEU A 164 -7.94 6.89 11.31
N ASP A 165 -7.36 8.02 10.99
CA ASP A 165 -7.92 8.96 10.03
C ASP A 165 -8.14 8.29 8.66
N GLY A 166 -9.35 8.42 8.13
CA GLY A 166 -9.82 7.69 6.94
C GLY A 166 -10.58 6.38 7.24
N VAL A 167 -10.75 6.05 8.53
CA VAL A 167 -11.59 4.96 9.03
C VAL A 167 -12.60 5.52 10.03
N THR A 168 -13.87 5.17 9.87
CA THR A 168 -14.97 5.80 10.61
C THR A 168 -14.98 5.45 12.11
N PHE A 169 -14.64 4.21 12.45
CA PHE A 169 -14.77 3.71 13.83
C PHE A 169 -13.40 3.32 14.40
N PRO A 170 -13.16 3.59 15.70
CA PRO A 170 -11.97 3.11 16.38
C PRO A 170 -11.95 1.57 16.43
N ALA A 171 -10.76 1.00 16.62
CA ALA A 171 -10.54 -0.43 16.69
C ALA A 171 -9.28 -0.73 17.51
N ALA A 172 -8.93 -1.99 17.69
CA ALA A 172 -7.65 -2.36 18.29
C ALA A 172 -6.48 -1.95 17.39
N GLU A 173 -5.43 -1.43 18.00
CA GLU A 173 -4.20 -1.06 17.31
C GLU A 173 -3.40 -2.31 16.91
N VAL A 174 -3.02 -2.38 15.63
CA VAL A 174 -2.05 -3.35 15.11
C VAL A 174 -0.81 -2.57 14.67
N LYS A 175 0.27 -2.72 15.41
CA LYS A 175 1.56 -2.11 15.07
C LYS A 175 2.28 -2.98 14.05
N LEU A 176 2.85 -2.32 13.02
CA LEU A 176 3.63 -2.95 11.96
C LEU A 176 5.04 -2.38 11.95
N GLU A 177 6.03 -3.27 11.78
CA GLU A 177 7.41 -2.90 11.50
C GLU A 177 7.78 -3.50 10.14
N PHE A 178 8.12 -2.65 9.20
CA PHE A 178 8.66 -3.04 7.89
C PHE A 178 10.17 -3.08 7.99
N ILE A 179 10.72 -4.28 7.90
CA ILE A 179 12.16 -4.51 8.09
C ILE A 179 12.87 -4.33 6.78
N ASP A 180 14.02 -3.65 6.81
CA ASP A 180 14.82 -3.31 5.65
C ASP A 180 13.94 -2.87 4.48
N PRO A 181 13.13 -1.79 4.67
CA PRO A 181 12.08 -1.42 3.72
C PRO A 181 12.63 -0.93 2.38
N ALA A 182 13.92 -0.63 2.29
CA ALA A 182 14.63 -0.35 1.06
C ALA A 182 14.88 -1.65 0.28
N ALA A 183 15.02 -1.55 -1.05
CA ALA A 183 15.42 -2.68 -1.87
C ALA A 183 16.90 -3.01 -1.66
N ASP A 184 17.27 -4.27 -1.82
CA ASP A 184 18.66 -4.71 -1.77
C ASP A 184 19.36 -4.51 -3.12
N GLU A 185 20.67 -4.32 -3.13
CA GLU A 185 21.44 -4.09 -4.36
C GLU A 185 21.38 -5.28 -5.34
N ASP A 186 21.11 -6.48 -4.83
CA ASP A 186 21.04 -7.73 -5.62
C ASP A 186 19.74 -7.89 -6.43
N ASP A 187 18.73 -7.05 -6.22
CA ASP A 187 17.42 -7.15 -6.89
C ASP A 187 17.39 -6.57 -8.33
N GLY A 188 18.54 -6.15 -8.86
CA GLY A 188 18.70 -5.65 -10.23
C GLY A 188 18.59 -4.12 -10.37
N ALA A 189 18.56 -3.63 -11.60
CA ALA A 189 18.49 -2.20 -11.88
C ALA A 189 17.26 -1.55 -11.22
N GLY A 190 17.46 -0.45 -10.50
CA GLY A 190 16.43 0.25 -9.74
C GLY A 190 16.13 -0.34 -8.36
N SER A 191 16.90 -1.32 -7.88
CA SER A 191 16.67 -1.98 -6.59
C SER A 191 17.20 -1.19 -5.40
N SER A 192 18.25 -0.36 -5.55
CA SER A 192 18.76 0.43 -4.43
C SER A 192 17.70 1.40 -3.86
N MET A 193 17.89 1.81 -2.59
CA MET A 193 16.97 2.76 -1.93
C MET A 193 16.81 4.06 -2.72
N PHE A 194 17.92 4.56 -3.30
CA PHE A 194 17.90 5.67 -4.27
C PHE A 194 18.38 5.13 -5.62
N PRO A 195 17.47 4.69 -6.51
CA PRO A 195 17.85 4.02 -7.76
C PRO A 195 18.71 4.85 -8.69
N THR A 196 18.67 6.17 -8.56
CA THR A 196 19.47 7.12 -9.34
C THR A 196 20.80 7.48 -8.67
N GLY A 197 21.01 7.05 -7.43
CA GLY A 197 22.17 7.45 -6.59
C GLY A 197 22.01 8.84 -5.96
N ASN A 198 20.94 9.58 -6.25
CA ASN A 198 20.72 10.94 -5.76
C ASN A 198 19.54 11.03 -4.82
N LEU A 199 19.61 11.94 -3.84
CA LEU A 199 18.47 12.28 -2.96
C LEU A 199 17.40 13.09 -3.70
N VAL A 200 17.83 13.92 -4.66
CA VAL A 200 16.98 14.73 -5.53
C VAL A 200 17.55 14.72 -6.93
N ASP A 201 16.71 14.41 -7.90
CA ASP A 201 17.02 14.41 -9.32
C ASP A 201 16.28 15.53 -10.07
N ASP A 202 16.78 15.87 -11.24
CA ASP A 202 16.04 16.56 -12.26
C ASP A 202 15.30 15.53 -13.13
N LEU A 203 13.98 15.53 -13.03
CA LEU A 203 13.10 14.66 -13.79
C LEU A 203 12.48 15.43 -14.96
N GLU A 204 12.94 15.13 -16.18
CA GLU A 204 12.39 15.69 -17.40
C GLU A 204 11.06 15.02 -17.74
N VAL A 205 9.98 15.80 -17.82
CA VAL A 205 8.63 15.30 -18.16
C VAL A 205 8.10 16.09 -19.37
N PRO A 206 7.94 15.47 -20.55
CA PRO A 206 7.44 16.14 -21.74
C PRO A 206 6.10 16.85 -21.50
N GLY A 207 6.02 18.11 -21.91
CA GLY A 207 4.83 18.95 -21.75
C GLY A 207 4.65 19.56 -20.35
N ILE A 208 5.51 19.22 -19.38
CA ILE A 208 5.50 19.77 -18.01
C ILE A 208 6.80 20.55 -17.76
N GLY A 209 7.94 20.00 -18.16
CA GLY A 209 9.27 20.57 -17.94
C GLY A 209 10.09 19.72 -16.99
N THR A 210 11.11 20.34 -16.40
CA THR A 210 12.01 19.70 -15.43
C THR A 210 11.47 19.87 -14.02
N LEU A 211 11.22 18.77 -13.34
CA LEU A 211 10.78 18.73 -11.95
C LEU A 211 11.91 18.25 -11.05
N LYS A 212 12.12 18.91 -9.91
CA LYS A 212 12.92 18.30 -8.84
C LYS A 212 12.11 17.14 -8.25
N ALA A 213 12.73 15.97 -8.15
CA ALA A 213 12.08 14.75 -7.65
C ALA A 213 12.99 13.98 -6.70
N THR A 214 12.44 13.53 -5.57
CA THR A 214 13.04 12.46 -4.76
C THR A 214 12.42 11.14 -5.22
N MET A 215 13.24 10.26 -5.75
CA MET A 215 12.84 8.93 -6.21
C MET A 215 13.42 7.89 -5.27
N ILE A 216 12.56 7.27 -4.46
CA ILE A 216 12.97 6.35 -3.41
C ILE A 216 12.27 4.99 -3.54
N ASN A 217 13.01 3.93 -3.29
CA ASN A 217 12.51 2.56 -3.24
C ASN A 217 12.55 2.07 -1.79
N ALA A 218 11.50 2.42 -1.02
CA ALA A 218 11.35 2.02 0.37
C ALA A 218 9.88 1.71 0.64
N GLY A 219 9.55 0.47 0.97
CA GLY A 219 8.19 -0.02 1.12
C GLY A 219 7.42 -0.16 -0.19
N ILE A 220 7.53 0.84 -1.06
CA ILE A 220 7.10 0.82 -2.46
C ILE A 220 7.88 1.91 -3.22
N PRO A 221 8.30 1.68 -4.47
CA PRO A 221 8.89 2.72 -5.29
C PRO A 221 7.98 3.94 -5.36
N THR A 222 8.51 5.10 -4.98
CA THR A 222 7.73 6.35 -4.89
C THR A 222 8.54 7.53 -5.43
N ILE A 223 7.87 8.37 -6.22
CA ILE A 223 8.36 9.63 -6.76
C ILE A 223 7.71 10.76 -5.98
N PHE A 224 8.49 11.56 -5.28
CA PHE A 224 8.03 12.76 -4.59
C PHE A 224 8.40 13.99 -5.41
N VAL A 225 7.45 14.90 -5.61
CA VAL A 225 7.63 16.22 -6.22
C VAL A 225 7.05 17.30 -5.31
N ASN A 226 7.50 18.54 -5.44
CA ASN A 226 6.90 19.65 -4.71
C ASN A 226 5.54 20.01 -5.30
N ALA A 227 4.56 20.30 -4.45
CA ALA A 227 3.20 20.66 -4.87
C ALA A 227 3.18 21.91 -5.73
N ASP A 228 3.90 22.96 -5.33
CA ASP A 228 3.99 24.24 -6.03
C ASP A 228 4.59 24.11 -7.45
N ALA A 229 5.55 23.20 -7.64
CA ALA A 229 6.18 22.94 -8.94
C ALA A 229 5.21 22.36 -9.99
N ILE A 230 4.08 21.81 -9.54
CA ILE A 230 3.04 21.22 -10.40
C ILE A 230 1.68 21.94 -10.27
N GLY A 231 1.67 23.14 -9.64
CA GLY A 231 0.50 24.01 -9.55
C GLY A 231 -0.51 23.63 -8.46
N TYR A 232 -0.07 22.87 -7.42
CA TYR A 232 -0.88 22.46 -6.29
C TYR A 232 -0.37 23.04 -4.97
N THR A 233 -1.19 22.93 -3.92
CA THR A 233 -0.90 23.46 -2.58
C THR A 233 -0.59 22.36 -1.56
N GLY A 234 -0.93 21.11 -1.88
CA GLY A 234 -0.88 19.99 -0.94
C GLY A 234 -2.14 19.85 -0.08
N THR A 235 -3.15 20.73 -0.26
CA THR A 235 -4.42 20.70 0.50
C THR A 235 -5.57 20.06 -0.27
N GLU A 236 -5.36 19.68 -1.51
CA GLU A 236 -6.39 19.18 -2.42
C GLU A 236 -7.03 17.89 -1.90
N LEU A 237 -8.34 17.78 -2.12
CA LEU A 237 -9.11 16.55 -1.92
C LEU A 237 -9.32 15.81 -3.23
N GLN A 238 -9.86 14.59 -3.16
CA GLN A 238 -9.97 13.69 -4.31
C GLN A 238 -10.70 14.32 -5.50
N GLU A 239 -11.83 14.99 -5.26
CA GLU A 239 -12.66 15.54 -6.32
C GLU A 239 -11.91 16.55 -7.18
N ALA A 240 -11.12 17.41 -6.56
CA ALA A 240 -10.35 18.44 -7.25
C ALA A 240 -9.33 17.89 -8.28
N ILE A 241 -8.86 16.66 -8.07
CA ILE A 241 -7.87 16.00 -8.94
C ILE A 241 -8.53 14.91 -9.79
N ASN A 242 -9.38 14.07 -9.18
CA ASN A 242 -9.91 12.88 -9.83
C ASN A 242 -10.96 13.19 -10.91
N SER A 243 -11.58 14.36 -10.87
CA SER A 243 -12.52 14.86 -11.90
C SER A 243 -11.83 15.59 -13.06
N ASP A 244 -10.52 15.89 -12.94
CA ASP A 244 -9.77 16.58 -13.98
C ASP A 244 -8.90 15.62 -14.82
N PRO A 245 -9.29 15.30 -16.07
CA PRO A 245 -8.50 14.43 -16.95
C PRO A 245 -7.09 14.97 -17.25
N LYS A 246 -6.90 16.31 -17.24
CA LYS A 246 -5.57 16.90 -17.46
C LYS A 246 -4.65 16.66 -16.27
N ALA A 247 -5.17 16.81 -15.05
CA ALA A 247 -4.43 16.48 -13.84
C ALA A 247 -4.03 15.00 -13.84
N LEU A 248 -4.95 14.09 -14.15
CA LEU A 248 -4.66 12.66 -14.19
C LEU A 248 -3.60 12.30 -15.25
N ALA A 249 -3.68 12.91 -16.43
CA ALA A 249 -2.68 12.71 -17.49
C ALA A 249 -1.30 13.25 -17.08
N MET A 250 -1.24 14.38 -16.38
CA MET A 250 0.00 14.95 -15.85
C MET A 250 0.65 13.99 -14.84
N PHE A 251 -0.11 13.50 -13.86
CA PHE A 251 0.42 12.56 -12.85
C PHE A 251 0.87 11.24 -13.47
N GLU A 252 0.15 10.74 -14.49
CA GLU A 252 0.56 9.53 -15.21
C GLU A 252 1.86 9.78 -16.01
N SER A 253 2.03 10.95 -16.60
CA SER A 253 3.29 11.32 -17.28
C SER A 253 4.47 11.38 -16.30
N ILE A 254 4.29 12.01 -15.13
CA ILE A 254 5.31 12.04 -14.07
C ILE A 254 5.65 10.60 -13.63
N ARG A 255 4.63 9.75 -13.44
CA ARG A 255 4.81 8.36 -13.01
C ARG A 255 5.61 7.55 -14.03
N ALA A 256 5.27 7.65 -15.29
CA ALA A 256 5.90 6.88 -16.36
C ALA A 256 7.37 7.28 -16.56
N HIS A 257 7.65 8.59 -16.62
CA HIS A 257 9.02 9.10 -16.77
C HIS A 257 9.87 8.82 -15.52
N GLY A 258 9.28 8.92 -14.32
CA GLY A 258 9.94 8.52 -13.09
C GLY A 258 10.23 7.02 -13.04
N ALA A 259 9.30 6.16 -13.48
CA ALA A 259 9.52 4.71 -13.57
C ALA A 259 10.71 4.37 -14.49
N LEU A 260 10.81 5.06 -15.63
CA LEU A 260 11.93 4.92 -16.56
C LEU A 260 13.24 5.38 -15.91
N ARG A 261 13.22 6.55 -15.23
CA ARG A 261 14.40 7.11 -14.55
C ARG A 261 14.88 6.25 -13.39
N MET A 262 13.96 5.59 -12.69
CA MET A 262 14.26 4.63 -11.62
C MET A 262 14.74 3.26 -12.12
N GLY A 263 14.73 3.01 -13.43
CA GLY A 263 15.08 1.71 -14.01
C GLY A 263 14.04 0.61 -13.77
N LEU A 264 12.81 0.97 -13.40
CA LEU A 264 11.71 0.02 -13.18
C LEU A 264 11.07 -0.48 -14.47
N ILE A 265 11.28 0.26 -15.56
CA ILE A 265 10.87 -0.07 -16.93
C ILE A 265 11.98 0.34 -17.89
N SER A 266 12.05 -0.32 -19.05
CA SER A 266 13.01 -0.01 -20.10
C SER A 266 12.43 0.91 -21.18
N HIS A 267 11.11 0.88 -21.36
CA HIS A 267 10.38 1.70 -22.32
C HIS A 267 9.13 2.30 -21.69
N ILE A 268 8.79 3.52 -22.09
CA ILE A 268 7.69 4.31 -21.48
C ILE A 268 6.34 3.59 -21.57
N ASP A 269 6.08 2.84 -22.64
CA ASP A 269 4.82 2.10 -22.86
C ASP A 269 4.61 0.96 -21.86
N GLU A 270 5.66 0.49 -21.20
CA GLU A 270 5.57 -0.55 -20.17
C GLU A 270 4.88 -0.04 -18.91
N ALA A 271 4.88 1.29 -18.69
CA ALA A 271 4.24 1.90 -17.54
C ALA A 271 2.75 1.54 -17.41
N ALA A 272 2.05 1.37 -18.53
CA ALA A 272 0.63 0.99 -18.54
C ALA A 272 0.36 -0.41 -17.95
N LYS A 273 1.35 -1.31 -17.99
CA LYS A 273 1.27 -2.68 -17.43
C LYS A 273 1.70 -2.75 -15.97
N ARG A 274 2.15 -1.61 -15.41
CA ARG A 274 2.70 -1.50 -14.07
C ARG A 274 2.03 -0.33 -13.30
N GLN A 275 0.70 -0.32 -13.24
CA GLN A 275 -0.05 0.80 -12.66
C GLN A 275 0.10 0.93 -11.14
N HIS A 276 0.42 -0.16 -10.44
CA HIS A 276 0.60 -0.13 -9.00
C HIS A 276 1.90 0.57 -8.58
N THR A 277 2.97 0.46 -9.37
CA THR A 277 4.30 1.01 -9.08
C THR A 277 4.92 1.74 -10.27
N PRO A 278 5.72 2.80 -10.05
CA PRO A 278 5.89 3.52 -8.80
C PRO A 278 4.65 4.33 -8.41
N LYS A 279 4.58 4.78 -7.16
CA LYS A 279 3.63 5.80 -6.74
C LYS A 279 4.16 7.19 -7.11
N VAL A 280 3.24 8.13 -7.34
CA VAL A 280 3.56 9.56 -7.39
C VAL A 280 2.92 10.22 -6.18
N ALA A 281 3.69 11.01 -5.47
CA ALA A 281 3.19 11.83 -4.38
C ALA A 281 3.73 13.26 -4.50
N PHE A 282 2.93 14.23 -4.14
CA PHE A 282 3.42 15.61 -4.02
C PHE A 282 3.36 16.06 -2.57
N VAL A 283 4.36 16.83 -2.20
CA VAL A 283 4.60 17.29 -0.83
C VAL A 283 4.57 18.81 -0.76
N ALA A 284 4.11 19.33 0.36
CA ALA A 284 4.10 20.76 0.67
C ALA A 284 4.42 20.99 2.16
N PRO A 285 4.91 22.19 2.54
CA PRO A 285 4.95 22.60 3.94
C PRO A 285 3.58 22.49 4.60
N PRO A 286 3.51 22.41 5.95
CA PRO A 286 2.25 22.32 6.64
C PRO A 286 1.38 23.57 6.42
N ALA A 287 0.10 23.35 6.14
CA ALA A 287 -0.92 24.38 5.98
C ALA A 287 -2.25 23.89 6.52
N ALA A 288 -3.12 24.82 6.91
CA ALA A 288 -4.47 24.49 7.35
C ALA A 288 -5.34 24.07 6.15
N TYR A 289 -6.16 23.02 6.33
CA TYR A 289 -7.15 22.59 5.34
C TYR A 289 -8.29 21.83 6.00
N THR A 290 -9.42 21.72 5.29
CA THR A 290 -10.54 20.89 5.71
C THR A 290 -10.40 19.50 5.09
N THR A 291 -10.43 18.46 5.92
CA THR A 291 -10.34 17.07 5.49
C THR A 291 -11.60 16.60 4.76
N SER A 292 -11.57 15.43 4.14
CA SER A 292 -12.72 14.82 3.46
C SER A 292 -13.89 14.50 4.41
N SER A 293 -13.65 14.41 5.72
CA SER A 293 -14.70 14.25 6.74
C SER A 293 -15.26 15.56 7.27
N GLY A 294 -14.75 16.72 6.80
CA GLY A 294 -15.16 18.04 7.28
C GLY A 294 -14.39 18.54 8.53
N LYS A 295 -13.45 17.77 9.07
CA LYS A 295 -12.57 18.16 10.18
C LYS A 295 -11.56 19.20 9.70
N LEU A 296 -11.48 20.35 10.40
CA LEU A 296 -10.40 21.31 10.18
C LEU A 296 -9.09 20.78 10.76
N LEU A 297 -8.06 20.77 9.96
CA LEU A 297 -6.68 20.47 10.34
C LEU A 297 -5.88 21.77 10.28
N ASN A 298 -5.21 22.13 11.37
CA ASN A 298 -4.36 23.31 11.41
C ASN A 298 -2.93 22.95 10.94
N ALA A 299 -2.16 23.95 10.55
CA ALA A 299 -0.78 23.76 10.15
C ALA A 299 0.09 23.11 11.24
N GLY A 300 -0.22 23.36 12.52
CA GLY A 300 0.50 22.78 13.65
C GLY A 300 0.17 21.30 13.95
N ASP A 301 -0.86 20.74 13.33
CA ASP A 301 -1.29 19.35 13.55
C ASP A 301 -0.44 18.33 12.76
N CYS A 302 0.40 18.80 11.82
CA CYS A 302 1.30 17.98 11.03
C CYS A 302 2.59 18.73 10.70
N GLU A 303 3.58 18.03 10.18
CA GLU A 303 4.91 18.60 9.84
C GLU A 303 5.06 18.85 8.32
N LEU A 304 4.22 18.20 7.51
CA LEU A 304 4.10 18.44 6.08
C LEU A 304 2.74 17.94 5.57
N LEU A 305 2.39 18.32 4.37
CA LEU A 305 1.24 17.79 3.63
C LEU A 305 1.72 16.84 2.54
N VAL A 306 0.99 15.72 2.36
CA VAL A 306 1.26 14.75 1.30
C VAL A 306 -0.04 14.37 0.61
N ARG A 307 0.00 14.33 -0.72
CA ARG A 307 -1.05 13.80 -1.58
C ARG A 307 -0.43 12.74 -2.47
N ALA A 308 -1.04 11.55 -2.54
CA ALA A 308 -0.45 10.41 -3.24
C ALA A 308 -1.43 9.74 -4.20
N MET A 309 -0.94 9.47 -5.41
CA MET A 309 -1.69 8.81 -6.47
C MET A 309 -1.60 7.30 -6.35
N SER A 310 -2.70 6.61 -6.61
CA SER A 310 -2.76 5.14 -6.66
C SER A 310 -3.69 4.69 -7.78
N MET A 311 -3.17 3.87 -8.69
CA MET A 311 -3.94 3.39 -9.86
C MET A 311 -4.56 4.56 -10.64
N GLY A 312 -3.78 5.60 -10.91
CA GLY A 312 -4.18 6.77 -11.67
C GLY A 312 -5.15 7.74 -10.99
N LYS A 313 -5.41 7.60 -9.68
CA LYS A 313 -6.32 8.47 -8.92
C LYS A 313 -5.68 8.92 -7.61
N LEU A 314 -6.06 10.09 -7.11
CA LEU A 314 -5.68 10.54 -5.77
C LEU A 314 -6.33 9.63 -4.72
N HIS A 315 -5.50 9.09 -3.81
CA HIS A 315 -5.97 8.23 -2.73
C HIS A 315 -6.75 9.04 -1.68
N HIS A 316 -7.85 8.47 -1.15
CA HIS A 316 -8.71 9.16 -0.17
C HIS A 316 -8.04 9.41 1.19
N ALA A 317 -7.04 8.61 1.54
CA ALA A 317 -6.24 8.74 2.75
C ALA A 317 -4.76 8.56 2.39
N MET A 318 -4.07 7.56 2.96
CA MET A 318 -2.69 7.24 2.59
C MET A 318 -2.49 5.72 2.47
N MET A 319 -1.80 5.31 1.40
CA MET A 319 -1.35 3.93 1.23
C MET A 319 -0.26 3.62 2.26
N GLY A 320 -0.35 2.46 2.91
CA GLY A 320 0.60 2.08 3.96
C GLY A 320 2.05 2.00 3.47
N THR A 321 2.28 1.45 2.28
CA THR A 321 3.62 1.37 1.70
C THR A 321 4.17 2.74 1.28
N ALA A 322 3.31 3.63 0.76
CA ALA A 322 3.71 5.02 0.51
C ALA A 322 4.02 5.76 1.83
N ALA A 323 3.31 5.44 2.92
CA ALA A 323 3.63 5.98 4.23
C ALA A 323 5.02 5.52 4.72
N VAL A 324 5.43 4.29 4.43
CA VAL A 324 6.82 3.82 4.66
C VAL A 324 7.81 4.68 3.87
N ALA A 325 7.56 4.90 2.58
CA ALA A 325 8.41 5.75 1.74
C ALA A 325 8.49 7.20 2.27
N ILE A 326 7.35 7.75 2.74
CA ILE A 326 7.30 9.08 3.35
C ILE A 326 8.14 9.12 4.63
N GLY A 327 7.96 8.17 5.55
CA GLY A 327 8.73 8.11 6.80
C GLY A 327 10.23 7.97 6.53
N THR A 328 10.61 7.08 5.62
CA THR A 328 12.00 6.88 5.20
C THR A 328 12.60 8.15 4.61
N ALA A 329 11.93 8.76 3.62
CA ALA A 329 12.42 9.98 3.00
C ALA A 329 12.45 11.16 3.98
N ALA A 330 11.50 11.27 4.92
CA ALA A 330 11.50 12.30 5.95
C ALA A 330 12.68 12.17 6.92
N ALA A 331 13.13 10.94 7.21
CA ALA A 331 14.27 10.68 8.09
C ALA A 331 15.61 10.99 7.43
N ILE A 332 15.67 11.14 6.10
CA ILE A 332 16.89 11.38 5.33
C ILE A 332 17.00 12.87 4.95
N PRO A 333 17.93 13.63 5.57
CA PRO A 333 18.17 15.03 5.24
C PRO A 333 18.50 15.23 3.76
N GLY A 334 17.90 16.25 3.15
CA GLY A 334 18.14 16.62 1.74
C GLY A 334 17.13 16.03 0.75
N THR A 335 16.25 15.12 1.15
CA THR A 335 15.09 14.71 0.33
C THR A 335 14.03 15.81 0.28
N LEU A 336 13.15 15.82 -0.73
CA LEU A 336 12.05 16.77 -0.81
C LEU A 336 11.07 16.61 0.36
N VAL A 337 10.85 15.38 0.84
CA VAL A 337 9.99 15.10 1.99
C VAL A 337 10.56 15.69 3.27
N ASN A 338 11.85 15.48 3.54
CA ASN A 338 12.53 16.07 4.70
C ASN A 338 12.52 17.60 4.62
N THR A 339 12.76 18.16 3.44
CA THR A 339 12.74 19.62 3.20
C THR A 339 11.36 20.20 3.46
N ALA A 340 10.30 19.61 2.92
CA ALA A 340 8.92 20.02 3.16
C ALA A 340 8.53 19.95 4.64
N ALA A 341 9.10 18.99 5.38
CA ALA A 341 8.90 18.81 6.81
C ALA A 341 9.81 19.73 7.68
N GLY A 342 10.49 20.72 7.11
CA GLY A 342 11.33 21.70 7.81
C GLY A 342 12.80 21.35 7.93
N ALA A 343 13.33 20.43 7.10
CA ALA A 343 14.75 20.11 6.93
C ALA A 343 15.48 19.73 8.24
N LYS A 344 14.84 18.97 9.12
CA LYS A 344 15.42 18.54 10.41
C LYS A 344 15.65 17.04 10.43
N ALA A 345 16.67 16.60 11.19
CA ALA A 345 16.83 15.19 11.53
C ALA A 345 15.63 14.71 12.35
N ARG A 346 15.11 13.52 12.03
CA ARG A 346 13.90 12.95 12.67
C ARG A 346 13.87 11.43 12.56
N ASN A 347 13.21 10.78 13.52
CA ASN A 347 12.94 9.33 13.49
C ASN A 347 11.46 9.04 13.26
N GLU A 348 10.63 10.06 13.21
CA GLU A 348 9.21 9.96 12.88
C GLU A 348 8.74 11.25 12.22
N VAL A 349 7.65 11.17 11.49
CA VAL A 349 6.99 12.32 10.86
C VAL A 349 5.48 12.14 10.90
N ARG A 350 4.77 13.20 11.30
CA ARG A 350 3.31 13.29 11.17
C ARG A 350 2.99 14.13 9.95
N PHE A 351 2.31 13.54 8.99
CA PHE A 351 1.92 14.25 7.77
C PHE A 351 0.40 14.31 7.61
N GLY A 352 -0.07 15.41 6.99
CA GLY A 352 -1.47 15.60 6.63
C GLY A 352 -1.79 14.97 5.28
N HIS A 353 -2.94 14.27 5.18
CA HIS A 353 -3.45 13.63 3.96
C HIS A 353 -4.96 13.92 3.80
N PRO A 354 -5.63 13.56 2.69
CA PRO A 354 -7.03 13.96 2.45
C PRO A 354 -8.01 13.69 3.60
N SER A 355 -7.82 12.61 4.36
CA SER A 355 -8.75 12.23 5.45
C SER A 355 -8.28 12.62 6.85
N GLY A 356 -7.09 13.23 7.01
CA GLY A 356 -6.56 13.61 8.33
C GLY A 356 -5.05 13.53 8.40
N THR A 357 -4.50 12.95 9.47
CA THR A 357 -3.05 12.81 9.68
C THR A 357 -2.64 11.35 9.84
N LEU A 358 -1.34 11.11 9.63
CA LEU A 358 -0.70 9.84 9.89
C LEU A 358 0.71 10.08 10.43
N CYS A 359 1.08 9.35 11.46
CA CYS A 359 2.45 9.30 11.98
C CYS A 359 3.15 8.02 11.52
N VAL A 360 4.38 8.16 11.03
CA VAL A 360 5.24 7.05 10.60
C VAL A 360 6.64 7.26 11.15
N GLY A 361 7.17 6.24 11.82
CA GLY A 361 8.56 6.18 12.25
C GLY A 361 9.46 5.54 11.20
N ALA A 362 10.72 5.95 11.14
CA ALA A 362 11.77 5.28 10.39
C ALA A 362 13.12 5.43 11.11
N GLU A 363 13.89 4.33 11.15
CA GLU A 363 15.25 4.32 11.67
C GLU A 363 16.21 4.39 10.47
N ALA A 364 16.79 5.58 10.22
CA ALA A 364 17.75 5.83 9.16
C ALA A 364 19.14 6.12 9.75
N THR A 365 20.16 5.47 9.19
CA THR A 365 21.56 5.68 9.53
C THR A 365 22.37 5.93 8.26
N GLN A 366 23.50 6.61 8.38
CA GLN A 366 24.43 6.78 7.28
C GLN A 366 25.71 5.99 7.55
N GLU A 367 26.04 5.06 6.68
CA GLU A 367 27.23 4.23 6.75
C GLU A 367 28.04 4.40 5.46
N ASN A 368 29.32 4.76 5.57
CA ASN A 368 30.23 4.99 4.43
C ASN A 368 29.68 5.97 3.35
N GLY A 369 28.86 6.94 3.77
CA GLY A 369 28.24 7.91 2.85
C GLY A 369 26.90 7.45 2.25
N GLU A 370 26.51 6.21 2.46
CA GLU A 370 25.24 5.65 2.00
C GLU A 370 24.20 5.63 3.11
N TRP A 371 22.94 5.94 2.76
CA TRP A 371 21.82 5.86 3.69
C TRP A 371 21.27 4.44 3.76
N LYS A 372 21.08 3.97 5.00
CA LYS A 372 20.41 2.71 5.31
C LYS A 372 19.21 2.97 6.21
N VAL A 373 18.13 2.25 5.97
CA VAL A 373 16.93 2.28 6.82
C VAL A 373 16.67 0.86 7.29
N THR A 374 16.83 0.62 8.58
CA THR A 374 16.70 -0.72 9.17
C THR A 374 15.23 -1.11 9.35
N LYS A 375 14.38 -0.15 9.65
CA LYS A 375 12.93 -0.38 9.71
C LYS A 375 12.12 0.90 9.59
N ALA A 376 10.87 0.74 9.15
CA ALA A 376 9.82 1.73 9.28
C ALA A 376 8.67 1.18 10.11
N ILE A 377 8.06 2.02 10.93
CA ILE A 377 7.06 1.63 11.93
C ILE A 377 5.80 2.45 11.71
N MET A 378 4.64 1.77 11.69
CA MET A 378 3.35 2.45 11.67
C MET A 378 2.29 1.66 12.40
N SER A 379 1.33 2.36 12.97
CA SER A 379 0.14 1.78 13.58
C SER A 379 -1.03 1.81 12.60
N ARG A 380 -1.79 0.74 12.60
CA ARG A 380 -3.02 0.53 11.83
C ARG A 380 -4.04 -0.18 12.69
N SER A 381 -5.19 -0.46 12.13
CA SER A 381 -6.17 -1.41 12.69
C SER A 381 -6.69 -2.31 11.58
N ALA A 382 -7.23 -3.45 11.98
CA ALA A 382 -7.88 -4.38 11.07
C ALA A 382 -9.26 -4.74 11.59
N ARG A 383 -10.15 -5.17 10.71
CA ARG A 383 -11.47 -5.67 11.06
C ARG A 383 -11.95 -6.67 10.02
N VAL A 384 -12.40 -7.83 10.48
CA VAL A 384 -13.15 -8.76 9.65
C VAL A 384 -14.52 -8.15 9.37
N LEU A 385 -14.90 -8.06 8.11
CA LEU A 385 -16.21 -7.54 7.68
C LEU A 385 -17.18 -8.67 7.41
N MET A 386 -16.68 -9.79 6.82
CA MET A 386 -17.47 -10.97 6.52
C MET A 386 -16.55 -12.19 6.36
N GLU A 387 -17.00 -13.33 6.79
CA GLU A 387 -16.40 -14.63 6.51
C GLU A 387 -17.41 -15.56 5.83
N GLY A 388 -16.93 -16.45 4.98
CA GLY A 388 -17.78 -17.42 4.29
C GLY A 388 -17.21 -17.85 2.95
N TRP A 389 -18.05 -17.87 1.93
CA TRP A 389 -17.67 -18.31 0.59
C TRP A 389 -18.05 -17.26 -0.45
N VAL A 390 -17.09 -16.86 -1.27
CA VAL A 390 -17.42 -16.17 -2.51
C VAL A 390 -17.82 -17.20 -3.57
N ARG A 391 -18.81 -16.86 -4.39
CA ARG A 391 -19.30 -17.72 -5.48
C ARG A 391 -18.78 -17.18 -6.81
N VAL A 392 -18.19 -18.06 -7.60
CA VAL A 392 -17.69 -17.74 -8.94
C VAL A 392 -18.15 -18.83 -9.91
N PRO A 393 -18.45 -18.50 -11.20
CA PRO A 393 -18.73 -19.51 -12.21
C PRO A 393 -17.55 -20.48 -12.34
N GLY A 394 -17.84 -21.79 -12.42
CA GLY A 394 -16.80 -22.83 -12.43
C GLY A 394 -15.92 -22.87 -13.69
N ASP A 395 -16.29 -22.14 -14.74
CA ASP A 395 -15.57 -21.97 -15.99
C ASP A 395 -14.81 -20.64 -16.11
N SER A 396 -14.72 -19.87 -14.99
CA SER A 396 -14.10 -18.54 -15.01
C SER A 396 -12.56 -18.55 -14.90
N PHE A 397 -11.94 -19.73 -14.70
CA PHE A 397 -10.48 -19.83 -14.46
C PHE A 397 -9.91 -21.22 -14.74
#